data_f41d2da79afc9284d0be909eab89d8df
#
_entry.id   f41d2da79afc9284d0be909eab89d8df
#
_cell.length_a   1.000
_cell.length_b   1.000
_cell.length_c   1.000
_cell.angle_alpha   90.00
_cell.angle_beta   90.00
_cell.angle_gamma   90.00
#
_symmetry.space_group_name_H-M   'P 1'
#
loop_
_entity.id
_entity.type
_entity.pdbx_description
1 polymer ?
#
loop_
_entity_poly.entity_id
_entity_poly.type
_entity_poly.pdbx_seq_one_letter_code
_entity_poly.pdbx_strand_id
1 'polypeptide(L)'
;MLPARDIVLLLTHGGDYYTVDRVARELSRRGAHPLRLNTEGFPAQLELTTALGRMGEEVALRTADGELRGEALRAVWVRRMVLPRLDEALEPSWREGCVRESLAAFEGFLEGLEARGCRFINPLVAGQAANNKPRQLRLAQALGLEVPRTLVTNDAARVRSFFEQVEGRMVAKMLTPLSQSMEGGNPFVYTSAIGREDLEALEGLRHSPMVFQERIDKRRELRVVVVGGRCFTGAIDASRSVMGRVDWRRAGPQECRWEPGELPADVAERLARLVAALGLVYGAVDLIVTPEGRHVFLEVNPGGEWGMLEHELGLPIAAALAEALLDEGAAPRHPSQENAWPSSS
;
A
#
# COMPACT_ATOMS: atom_id res chain seq x y z
N MET A 1 21.97 -18.11 -21.18
CA MET A 1 21.12 -18.82 -20.21
C MET A 1 21.30 -18.09 -18.87
N LEU A 2 20.33 -17.32 -18.39
CA LEU A 2 20.40 -16.70 -17.08
C LEU A 2 20.42 -17.80 -16.02
N PRO A 3 21.27 -17.71 -14.99
CA PRO A 3 21.27 -18.69 -13.91
C PRO A 3 19.88 -18.75 -13.26
N ALA A 4 19.46 -19.95 -12.88
CA ALA A 4 18.15 -20.16 -12.28
C ALA A 4 17.99 -19.32 -11.01
N ARG A 5 16.87 -18.55 -10.91
CA ARG A 5 16.44 -17.76 -9.76
C ARG A 5 17.24 -16.50 -9.44
N ASP A 6 17.69 -15.74 -10.44
CA ASP A 6 18.31 -14.42 -10.18
C ASP A 6 17.45 -13.24 -10.61
N ILE A 7 16.26 -13.50 -11.19
CA ILE A 7 15.40 -12.44 -11.70
C ILE A 7 14.45 -11.95 -10.61
N VAL A 8 14.41 -10.63 -10.42
CA VAL A 8 13.46 -9.95 -9.55
C VAL A 8 12.49 -9.13 -10.39
N LEU A 9 11.21 -9.50 -10.36
CA LEU A 9 10.15 -8.82 -11.10
C LEU A 9 9.68 -7.59 -10.33
N LEU A 10 9.68 -6.43 -10.99
CA LEU A 10 9.25 -5.15 -10.43
C LEU A 10 7.94 -4.74 -11.09
N LEU A 11 6.81 -5.01 -10.42
CA LEU A 11 5.47 -4.69 -10.94
C LEU A 11 5.11 -3.25 -10.62
N THR A 12 4.88 -2.45 -11.66
CA THR A 12 4.58 -1.04 -11.55
C THR A 12 3.73 -0.54 -12.74
N HIS A 13 3.77 0.75 -13.02
CA HIS A 13 3.15 1.38 -14.19
C HIS A 13 4.12 2.34 -14.88
N GLY A 14 3.81 2.73 -16.11
CA GLY A 14 4.69 3.55 -16.94
C GLY A 14 5.09 4.91 -16.37
N GLY A 15 4.30 5.47 -15.45
CA GLY A 15 4.59 6.74 -14.79
C GLY A 15 5.41 6.66 -13.49
N ASP A 16 5.80 5.47 -13.03
CA ASP A 16 6.59 5.31 -11.80
C ASP A 16 8.06 5.08 -12.15
N TYR A 17 8.87 6.13 -12.12
CA TYR A 17 10.27 6.03 -12.52
C TYR A 17 11.23 5.99 -11.32
N TYR A 18 11.10 6.93 -10.38
CA TYR A 18 12.13 7.14 -9.37
C TYR A 18 12.34 5.94 -8.45
N THR A 19 11.27 5.48 -7.78
CA THR A 19 11.38 4.42 -6.78
C THR A 19 11.77 3.09 -7.39
N VAL A 20 11.21 2.76 -8.55
CA VAL A 20 11.51 1.51 -9.26
C VAL A 20 12.96 1.49 -9.76
N ASP A 21 13.43 2.58 -10.36
CA ASP A 21 14.80 2.70 -10.85
C ASP A 21 15.83 2.63 -9.70
N ARG A 22 15.50 3.19 -8.53
CA ARG A 22 16.38 3.10 -7.35
C ARG A 22 16.50 1.67 -6.86
N VAL A 23 15.39 0.95 -6.71
CA VAL A 23 15.40 -0.46 -6.30
C VAL A 23 16.08 -1.33 -7.35
N ALA A 24 15.82 -1.12 -8.65
CA ALA A 24 16.49 -1.85 -9.72
C ALA A 24 18.01 -1.70 -9.67
N ARG A 25 18.54 -0.48 -9.48
CA ARG A 25 19.97 -0.24 -9.33
C ARG A 25 20.56 -0.98 -8.12
N GLU A 26 19.85 -0.96 -6.98
CA GLU A 26 20.31 -1.67 -5.78
C GLU A 26 20.31 -3.18 -5.94
N LEU A 27 19.33 -3.73 -6.64
CA LEU A 27 19.29 -5.16 -7.01
C LEU A 27 20.47 -5.53 -7.93
N SER A 28 20.72 -4.74 -8.99
CA SER A 28 21.83 -4.96 -9.91
C SER A 28 23.19 -4.89 -9.21
N ARG A 29 23.39 -3.96 -8.26
CA ARG A 29 24.61 -3.86 -7.43
C ARG A 29 24.85 -5.11 -6.58
N ARG A 30 23.78 -5.84 -6.25
CA ARG A 30 23.82 -7.09 -5.48
C ARG A 30 23.83 -8.35 -6.36
N GLY A 31 24.02 -8.19 -7.68
CA GLY A 31 24.13 -9.30 -8.64
C GLY A 31 22.80 -9.88 -9.09
N ALA A 32 21.66 -9.30 -8.71
CA ALA A 32 20.35 -9.73 -9.21
C ALA A 32 20.00 -9.04 -10.55
N HIS A 33 19.06 -9.64 -11.29
CA HIS A 33 18.55 -9.11 -12.55
C HIS A 33 17.13 -8.52 -12.36
N PRO A 34 16.99 -7.21 -12.16
CA PRO A 34 15.68 -6.58 -12.07
C PRO A 34 14.99 -6.55 -13.43
N LEU A 35 13.76 -7.03 -13.49
CA LEU A 35 12.90 -6.93 -14.66
C LEU A 35 11.69 -6.06 -14.31
N ARG A 36 11.58 -4.89 -14.94
CA ARG A 36 10.43 -4.01 -14.79
C ARG A 36 9.28 -4.48 -15.66
N LEU A 37 8.08 -4.57 -15.08
CA LEU A 37 6.85 -4.86 -15.78
C LEU A 37 5.80 -3.79 -15.50
N ASN A 38 5.37 -3.10 -16.56
CA ASN A 38 4.28 -2.14 -16.48
C ASN A 38 2.94 -2.89 -16.64
N THR A 39 2.16 -2.95 -15.58
CA THR A 39 0.98 -3.83 -15.49
C THR A 39 -0.15 -3.41 -16.43
N GLU A 40 -0.25 -2.13 -16.81
CA GLU A 40 -1.21 -1.66 -17.79
C GLU A 40 -1.00 -2.22 -19.20
N GLY A 41 0.18 -2.75 -19.48
CA GLY A 41 0.49 -3.40 -20.76
C GLY A 41 -0.20 -4.75 -20.97
N PHE A 42 -0.68 -5.39 -19.89
CA PHE A 42 -1.45 -6.62 -20.01
C PHE A 42 -2.92 -6.31 -20.34
N PRO A 43 -3.58 -7.07 -21.25
CA PRO A 43 -3.05 -8.20 -22.02
C PRO A 43 -2.40 -7.81 -23.36
N ALA A 44 -2.48 -6.55 -23.81
CA ALA A 44 -2.15 -6.17 -25.18
C ALA A 44 -0.65 -6.27 -25.52
N GLN A 45 0.24 -6.07 -24.54
CA GLN A 45 1.70 -6.04 -24.73
C GLN A 45 2.43 -7.17 -24.00
N LEU A 46 1.73 -7.95 -23.20
CA LEU A 46 2.23 -9.00 -22.35
C LEU A 46 1.37 -10.25 -22.54
N GLU A 47 1.99 -11.41 -22.66
CA GLU A 47 1.30 -12.68 -22.68
C GLU A 47 1.58 -13.43 -21.37
N LEU A 48 0.52 -13.82 -20.66
CA LEU A 48 0.61 -14.67 -19.49
C LEU A 48 0.13 -16.07 -19.83
N THR A 49 0.83 -17.07 -19.33
CA THR A 49 0.42 -18.47 -19.44
C THR A 49 0.45 -19.11 -18.05
N THR A 50 -0.67 -19.66 -17.64
CA THR A 50 -0.76 -20.59 -16.52
C THR A 50 -1.36 -21.88 -17.06
N ALA A 51 -0.58 -22.95 -17.11
CA ALA A 51 -1.04 -24.26 -17.57
C ALA A 51 -1.04 -25.24 -16.39
N LEU A 52 -2.20 -25.85 -16.14
CA LEU A 52 -2.42 -26.80 -15.05
C LEU A 52 -2.61 -28.19 -15.64
N GLY A 53 -1.91 -29.19 -15.15
CA GLY A 53 -2.03 -30.56 -15.65
C GLY A 53 -1.47 -31.60 -14.67
N ARG A 54 -1.52 -32.87 -15.09
CA ARG A 54 -1.01 -34.00 -14.29
C ARG A 54 0.47 -33.92 -13.94
N MET A 55 1.25 -33.19 -14.72
CA MET A 55 2.69 -33.00 -14.54
C MET A 55 3.02 -31.78 -13.66
N GLY A 56 2.01 -31.09 -13.15
CA GLY A 56 2.15 -29.89 -12.35
C GLY A 56 1.61 -28.64 -13.03
N GLU A 57 2.04 -27.50 -12.57
CA GLU A 57 1.70 -26.18 -13.09
C GLU A 57 2.88 -25.54 -13.81
N GLU A 58 2.66 -24.97 -14.97
CA GLU A 58 3.59 -24.11 -15.68
C GLU A 58 3.09 -22.65 -15.59
N VAL A 59 4.00 -21.73 -15.25
CA VAL A 59 3.74 -20.30 -15.18
C VAL A 59 4.77 -19.58 -16.01
N ALA A 60 4.35 -18.84 -17.03
CA ALA A 60 5.24 -18.12 -17.94
C ALA A 60 4.72 -16.74 -18.28
N LEU A 61 5.64 -15.80 -18.46
CA LEU A 61 5.42 -14.43 -18.91
C LEU A 61 6.20 -14.23 -20.21
N ARG A 62 5.55 -13.77 -21.27
CA ARG A 62 6.22 -13.37 -22.51
C ARG A 62 6.09 -11.85 -22.71
N THR A 63 7.20 -11.23 -22.98
CA THR A 63 7.34 -9.82 -23.34
C THR A 63 7.98 -9.68 -24.72
N ALA A 64 8.14 -8.46 -25.22
CA ALA A 64 8.90 -8.21 -26.45
C ALA A 64 10.38 -8.70 -26.36
N ASP A 65 10.95 -8.75 -25.15
CA ASP A 65 12.34 -9.16 -24.91
C ASP A 65 12.52 -10.68 -24.78
N GLY A 66 11.42 -11.45 -24.72
CA GLY A 66 11.45 -12.91 -24.64
C GLY A 66 10.50 -13.51 -23.64
N GLU A 67 10.61 -14.82 -23.48
CA GLU A 67 9.81 -15.61 -22.52
C GLU A 67 10.57 -15.81 -21.21
N LEU A 68 9.88 -15.56 -20.11
CA LEU A 68 10.33 -15.75 -18.75
C LEU A 68 9.46 -16.80 -18.06
N ARG A 69 10.09 -17.88 -17.61
CA ARG A 69 9.43 -18.94 -16.87
C ARG A 69 9.46 -18.67 -15.37
N GLY A 70 8.42 -19.08 -14.66
CA GLY A 70 8.28 -18.84 -13.21
C GLY A 70 9.47 -19.36 -12.39
N GLU A 71 10.13 -20.44 -12.83
CA GLU A 71 11.30 -21.02 -12.15
C GLU A 71 12.52 -20.08 -12.12
N ALA A 72 12.62 -19.15 -13.07
CA ALA A 72 13.70 -18.17 -13.13
C ALA A 72 13.49 -16.99 -12.18
N LEU A 73 12.26 -16.82 -11.66
CA LEU A 73 11.91 -15.72 -10.75
C LEU A 73 12.33 -16.06 -9.32
N ARG A 74 13.10 -15.16 -8.73
CA ARG A 74 13.49 -15.19 -7.31
C ARG A 74 12.49 -14.47 -6.44
N ALA A 75 12.11 -13.25 -6.85
CA ALA A 75 11.22 -12.41 -6.08
C ALA A 75 10.35 -11.52 -6.97
N VAL A 76 9.25 -11.03 -6.41
CA VAL A 76 8.36 -10.06 -7.01
C VAL A 76 8.18 -8.88 -6.04
N TRP A 77 8.44 -7.67 -6.52
CA TRP A 77 8.04 -6.47 -5.82
C TRP A 77 6.76 -5.91 -6.43
N VAL A 78 5.64 -6.01 -5.68
CA VAL A 78 4.37 -5.42 -6.08
C VAL A 78 4.37 -3.96 -5.64
N ARG A 79 4.95 -3.08 -6.47
CA ARG A 79 5.04 -1.66 -6.17
C ARG A 79 3.70 -0.96 -6.39
N ARG A 80 3.11 -1.18 -7.56
CA ARG A 80 1.76 -0.66 -7.88
C ARG A 80 1.20 -1.42 -9.08
N MET A 81 0.02 -1.96 -8.91
CA MET A 81 -0.76 -2.51 -10.02
C MET A 81 -1.81 -1.48 -10.43
N VAL A 82 -1.97 -1.30 -11.74
CA VAL A 82 -2.97 -0.43 -12.34
C VAL A 82 -3.84 -1.22 -13.31
N LEU A 83 -4.98 -0.66 -13.65
CA LEU A 83 -5.93 -1.31 -14.55
C LEU A 83 -5.31 -1.54 -15.94
N PRO A 84 -5.66 -2.65 -16.61
CA PRO A 84 -5.26 -2.93 -17.98
C PRO A 84 -5.65 -1.79 -18.94
N ARG A 85 -4.75 -1.43 -19.84
CA ARG A 85 -5.06 -0.54 -20.96
C ARG A 85 -5.56 -1.39 -22.13
N LEU A 86 -6.85 -1.42 -22.31
CA LEU A 86 -7.48 -2.15 -23.41
C LEU A 86 -7.40 -1.35 -24.70
N ASP A 87 -7.42 -2.07 -25.85
CA ASP A 87 -7.50 -1.47 -27.17
C ASP A 87 -8.71 -0.53 -27.27
N GLU A 88 -8.52 0.64 -27.86
CA GLU A 88 -9.59 1.62 -28.07
C GLU A 88 -10.65 1.12 -29.05
N ALA A 89 -10.28 0.23 -29.98
CA ALA A 89 -11.18 -0.42 -30.91
C ALA A 89 -12.11 -1.45 -30.25
N LEU A 90 -11.84 -1.86 -29.00
CA LEU A 90 -12.71 -2.79 -28.28
C LEU A 90 -14.07 -2.13 -28.00
N GLU A 91 -15.13 -2.83 -28.38
CA GLU A 91 -16.50 -2.37 -28.16
C GLU A 91 -16.76 -2.07 -26.66
N PRO A 92 -17.38 -0.92 -26.34
CA PRO A 92 -17.57 -0.49 -24.95
C PRO A 92 -18.27 -1.50 -24.05
N SER A 93 -19.21 -2.28 -24.57
CA SER A 93 -19.96 -3.33 -23.86
C SER A 93 -19.08 -4.46 -23.30
N TRP A 94 -17.92 -4.70 -23.89
CA TRP A 94 -16.98 -5.76 -23.44
C TRP A 94 -15.89 -5.27 -22.49
N ARG A 95 -15.65 -3.94 -22.42
CA ARG A 95 -14.50 -3.38 -21.70
C ARG A 95 -14.43 -3.80 -20.25
N GLU A 96 -15.53 -3.67 -19.50
CA GLU A 96 -15.57 -4.05 -18.09
C GLU A 96 -15.29 -5.54 -17.90
N GLY A 97 -15.88 -6.40 -18.76
CA GLY A 97 -15.62 -7.83 -18.73
C GLY A 97 -14.15 -8.16 -18.99
N CYS A 98 -13.55 -7.57 -20.03
CA CYS A 98 -12.15 -7.79 -20.38
C CYS A 98 -11.20 -7.29 -19.27
N VAL A 99 -11.50 -6.17 -18.59
CA VAL A 99 -10.72 -5.72 -17.43
C VAL A 99 -10.76 -6.75 -16.31
N ARG A 100 -11.94 -7.25 -15.96
CA ARG A 100 -12.11 -8.26 -14.89
C ARG A 100 -11.38 -9.56 -15.19
N GLU A 101 -11.52 -10.07 -16.41
CA GLU A 101 -10.83 -11.31 -16.84
C GLU A 101 -9.30 -11.12 -16.84
N SER A 102 -8.83 -9.95 -17.32
CA SER A 102 -7.40 -9.65 -17.31
C SER A 102 -6.84 -9.58 -15.89
N LEU A 103 -7.54 -8.91 -14.96
CA LEU A 103 -7.12 -8.84 -13.55
C LEU A 103 -7.13 -10.22 -12.90
N ALA A 104 -8.16 -11.03 -13.11
CA ALA A 104 -8.25 -12.38 -12.56
C ALA A 104 -7.12 -13.29 -13.09
N ALA A 105 -6.82 -13.22 -14.39
CA ALA A 105 -5.71 -13.97 -14.98
C ALA A 105 -4.35 -13.53 -14.41
N PHE A 106 -4.16 -12.22 -14.22
CA PHE A 106 -2.92 -11.68 -13.65
C PHE A 106 -2.76 -12.04 -12.17
N GLU A 107 -3.82 -11.98 -11.38
CA GLU A 107 -3.85 -12.43 -9.98
C GLU A 107 -3.50 -13.92 -9.87
N GLY A 108 -4.13 -14.78 -10.68
CA GLY A 108 -3.83 -16.21 -10.70
C GLY A 108 -2.39 -16.52 -11.09
N PHE A 109 -1.81 -15.77 -12.05
CA PHE A 109 -0.39 -15.85 -12.40
C PHE A 109 0.51 -15.51 -11.20
N LEU A 110 0.23 -14.43 -10.49
CA LEU A 110 1.01 -14.03 -9.32
C LEU A 110 0.89 -15.03 -8.17
N GLU A 111 -0.32 -15.54 -7.90
CA GLU A 111 -0.55 -16.59 -6.90
C GLU A 111 0.23 -17.87 -7.24
N GLY A 112 0.26 -18.26 -8.51
CA GLY A 112 1.06 -19.38 -8.98
C GLY A 112 2.56 -19.19 -8.73
N LEU A 113 3.09 -17.99 -8.86
CA LEU A 113 4.48 -17.67 -8.52
C LEU A 113 4.73 -17.73 -7.01
N GLU A 114 3.82 -17.15 -6.19
CA GLU A 114 3.95 -17.17 -4.72
C GLU A 114 3.87 -18.60 -4.18
N ALA A 115 2.96 -19.44 -4.69
CA ALA A 115 2.82 -20.84 -4.32
C ALA A 115 4.07 -21.69 -4.63
N ARG A 116 4.88 -21.30 -5.63
CA ARG A 116 6.17 -21.92 -5.98
C ARG A 116 7.34 -21.41 -5.15
N GLY A 117 7.07 -20.58 -4.14
CA GLY A 117 8.07 -20.02 -3.24
C GLY A 117 8.82 -18.82 -3.81
N CYS A 118 8.29 -18.16 -4.84
CA CYS A 118 8.77 -16.85 -5.24
C CYS A 118 8.47 -15.86 -4.10
N ARG A 119 9.49 -15.09 -3.69
CA ARG A 119 9.33 -14.14 -2.58
C ARG A 119 8.56 -12.92 -3.04
N PHE A 120 7.54 -12.53 -2.30
CA PHE A 120 6.77 -11.32 -2.57
C PHE A 120 7.00 -10.23 -1.53
N ILE A 121 7.14 -9.00 -1.96
CA ILE A 121 7.00 -7.79 -1.14
C ILE A 121 5.88 -6.93 -1.73
N ASN A 122 4.72 -6.86 -1.06
CA ASN A 122 4.31 -7.69 0.09
C ASN A 122 3.66 -8.99 -0.40
N PRO A 123 3.51 -10.02 0.47
CA PRO A 123 2.69 -11.20 0.16
C PRO A 123 1.28 -10.77 -0.29
N LEU A 124 0.76 -11.40 -1.34
CA LEU A 124 -0.44 -10.91 -2.05
C LEU A 124 -1.65 -10.77 -1.12
N VAL A 125 -2.01 -11.85 -0.43
CA VAL A 125 -3.16 -11.87 0.48
C VAL A 125 -2.99 -10.90 1.64
N ALA A 126 -1.79 -10.82 2.22
CA ALA A 126 -1.48 -9.90 3.31
C ALA A 126 -1.55 -8.44 2.86
N GLY A 127 -1.00 -8.13 1.68
CA GLY A 127 -1.06 -6.80 1.09
C GLY A 127 -2.48 -6.30 0.87
N GLN A 128 -3.37 -7.16 0.32
CA GLN A 128 -4.79 -6.84 0.16
C GLN A 128 -5.50 -6.66 1.52
N ALA A 129 -5.31 -7.61 2.45
CA ALA A 129 -5.95 -7.59 3.76
C ALA A 129 -5.49 -6.38 4.61
N ALA A 130 -4.26 -5.92 4.41
CA ALA A 130 -3.71 -4.77 5.11
C ALA A 130 -4.38 -3.44 4.73
N ASN A 131 -5.07 -3.33 3.59
CA ASN A 131 -5.82 -2.14 3.22
C ASN A 131 -7.05 -1.88 4.11
N ASN A 132 -7.43 -2.82 4.97
CA ASN A 132 -8.55 -2.68 5.89
C ASN A 132 -8.19 -1.74 7.06
N LYS A 133 -8.55 -0.45 6.96
CA LYS A 133 -8.26 0.57 7.97
C LYS A 133 -8.77 0.22 9.37
N PRO A 134 -10.02 -0.25 9.59
CA PRO A 134 -10.46 -0.72 10.90
C PRO A 134 -9.59 -1.83 11.49
N ARG A 135 -9.10 -2.78 10.66
CA ARG A 135 -8.18 -3.83 11.11
C ARG A 135 -6.85 -3.24 11.56
N GLN A 136 -6.29 -2.28 10.80
CA GLN A 136 -5.05 -1.60 11.17
C GLN A 136 -5.18 -0.91 12.53
N LEU A 137 -6.24 -0.14 12.75
CA LEU A 137 -6.47 0.59 14.00
C LEU A 137 -6.62 -0.37 15.21
N ARG A 138 -7.37 -1.47 15.05
CA ARG A 138 -7.50 -2.48 16.12
C ARG A 138 -6.16 -3.12 16.48
N LEU A 139 -5.35 -3.49 15.49
CA LEU A 139 -4.02 -4.08 15.72
C LEU A 139 -3.06 -3.05 16.33
N ALA A 140 -3.07 -1.82 15.85
CA ALA A 140 -2.25 -0.73 16.40
C ALA A 140 -2.58 -0.50 17.88
N GLN A 141 -3.87 -0.41 18.23
CA GLN A 141 -4.33 -0.27 19.62
C GLN A 141 -3.92 -1.47 20.50
N ALA A 142 -4.08 -2.70 19.98
CA ALA A 142 -3.67 -3.91 20.70
C ALA A 142 -2.15 -3.97 20.97
N LEU A 143 -1.34 -3.33 20.11
CA LEU A 143 0.10 -3.20 20.27
C LEU A 143 0.52 -1.97 21.12
N GLY A 144 -0.46 -1.23 21.67
CA GLY A 144 -0.21 -0.09 22.54
C GLY A 144 0.16 1.20 21.79
N LEU A 145 -0.14 1.29 20.47
CA LEU A 145 -0.08 2.54 19.75
C LEU A 145 -1.33 3.37 20.05
N GLU A 146 -1.15 4.67 20.23
CA GLU A 146 -2.27 5.60 20.32
C GLU A 146 -2.94 5.74 18.95
N VAL A 147 -4.27 5.66 18.92
CA VAL A 147 -5.09 5.82 17.70
C VAL A 147 -6.18 6.86 17.95
N PRO A 148 -6.58 7.66 16.95
CA PRO A 148 -7.68 8.60 17.13
C PRO A 148 -9.01 7.86 17.26
N ARG A 149 -9.96 8.45 18.01
CA ARG A 149 -11.35 7.96 18.02
C ARG A 149 -11.87 7.91 16.59
N THR A 150 -12.45 6.79 16.20
CA THR A 150 -12.83 6.54 14.80
C THR A 150 -14.20 5.90 14.72
N LEU A 151 -15.03 6.41 13.82
CA LEU A 151 -16.33 5.89 13.47
C LEU A 151 -16.39 5.61 11.96
N VAL A 152 -16.78 4.39 11.58
CA VAL A 152 -17.07 4.03 10.18
C VAL A 152 -18.55 3.74 10.08
N THR A 153 -19.29 4.56 9.33
CA THR A 153 -20.76 4.45 9.28
C THR A 153 -21.35 5.08 8.03
N ASN A 154 -22.57 4.67 7.71
CA ASN A 154 -23.50 5.36 6.82
C ASN A 154 -24.74 5.91 7.57
N ASP A 155 -24.69 5.93 8.90
CA ASP A 155 -25.78 6.42 9.77
C ASP A 155 -25.52 7.88 10.18
N ALA A 156 -26.30 8.82 9.65
CA ALA A 156 -26.19 10.23 9.94
C ALA A 156 -26.40 10.58 11.42
N ALA A 157 -27.24 9.83 12.14
CA ALA A 157 -27.48 10.09 13.57
C ALA A 157 -26.24 9.74 14.40
N ARG A 158 -25.54 8.64 14.04
CA ARG A 158 -24.26 8.26 14.65
C ARG A 158 -23.18 9.31 14.40
N VAL A 159 -23.13 9.89 13.19
CA VAL A 159 -22.16 10.96 12.87
C VAL A 159 -22.40 12.18 13.73
N ARG A 160 -23.66 12.65 13.88
CA ARG A 160 -23.98 13.79 14.75
C ARG A 160 -23.58 13.52 16.20
N SER A 161 -23.91 12.34 16.72
CA SER A 161 -23.52 11.96 18.08
C SER A 161 -21.99 11.91 18.26
N PHE A 162 -21.26 11.39 17.27
CA PHE A 162 -19.81 11.34 17.29
C PHE A 162 -19.19 12.74 17.23
N PHE A 163 -19.75 13.66 16.45
CA PHE A 163 -19.30 15.05 16.37
C PHE A 163 -19.34 15.74 17.76
N GLU A 164 -20.43 15.56 18.52
CA GLU A 164 -20.52 16.08 19.88
C GLU A 164 -19.52 15.38 20.83
N GLN A 165 -19.32 14.07 20.71
CA GLN A 165 -18.35 13.31 21.53
C GLN A 165 -16.90 13.76 21.31
N VAL A 166 -16.56 14.23 20.10
CA VAL A 166 -15.22 14.76 19.78
C VAL A 166 -15.17 16.31 19.87
N GLU A 167 -16.19 16.92 20.49
CA GLU A 167 -16.27 18.37 20.73
C GLU A 167 -16.12 19.20 19.43
N GLY A 168 -16.72 18.74 18.34
CA GLY A 168 -16.64 19.38 17.02
C GLY A 168 -15.29 19.20 16.32
N ARG A 169 -14.33 18.53 16.94
CA ARG A 169 -13.02 18.25 16.33
C ARG A 169 -13.07 16.97 15.51
N MET A 170 -13.65 17.04 14.32
CA MET A 170 -13.88 15.90 13.46
C MET A 170 -13.29 16.11 12.06
N VAL A 171 -12.79 15.04 11.47
CA VAL A 171 -12.43 14.95 10.05
C VAL A 171 -13.17 13.79 9.40
N ALA A 172 -13.43 13.92 8.09
CA ALA A 172 -13.95 12.84 7.26
C ALA A 172 -12.88 12.36 6.28
N LYS A 173 -12.86 11.05 6.02
CA LYS A 173 -11.94 10.38 5.11
C LYS A 173 -12.67 9.31 4.32
N MET A 174 -12.12 8.94 3.16
CA MET A 174 -12.56 7.77 2.43
C MET A 174 -11.93 6.49 3.01
N LEU A 175 -12.65 5.37 2.91
CA LEU A 175 -12.11 4.04 3.24
C LEU A 175 -11.04 3.62 2.22
N THR A 176 -11.31 3.88 0.95
CA THR A 176 -10.42 3.56 -0.18
C THR A 176 -10.10 4.82 -0.95
N PRO A 177 -8.92 4.95 -1.56
CA PRO A 177 -8.64 6.06 -2.47
C PRO A 177 -9.61 6.05 -3.65
N LEU A 178 -10.30 7.16 -3.93
CA LEU A 178 -11.20 7.31 -5.07
C LEU A 178 -10.47 7.39 -6.43
N SER A 179 -9.15 7.45 -6.44
CA SER A 179 -8.33 7.58 -7.65
C SER A 179 -8.58 6.53 -8.74
N GLN A 180 -9.32 5.47 -8.43
CA GLN A 180 -9.64 4.40 -9.37
C GLN A 180 -11.09 4.40 -9.88
N SER A 181 -11.96 5.27 -9.37
CA SER A 181 -13.41 5.17 -9.59
C SER A 181 -14.08 6.42 -10.14
N MET A 182 -13.36 7.54 -10.32
CA MET A 182 -13.94 8.79 -10.84
C MET A 182 -13.34 9.14 -12.20
N GLU A 183 -14.12 8.95 -13.27
CA GLU A 183 -13.79 9.47 -14.59
C GLU A 183 -13.77 11.00 -14.57
N GLY A 184 -12.66 11.62 -14.99
CA GLY A 184 -12.54 13.06 -15.25
C GLY A 184 -12.46 13.99 -14.04
N GLY A 185 -12.36 13.47 -12.80
CA GLY A 185 -12.25 14.25 -11.58
C GLY A 185 -10.83 14.34 -11.01
N ASN A 186 -10.62 15.25 -10.05
CA ASN A 186 -9.39 15.25 -9.25
C ASN A 186 -9.29 13.92 -8.48
N PRO A 187 -8.27 13.06 -8.74
CA PRO A 187 -8.23 11.70 -8.22
C PRO A 187 -8.03 11.61 -6.71
N PHE A 188 -7.85 12.72 -6.02
CA PHE A 188 -7.58 12.77 -4.59
C PHE A 188 -8.74 13.39 -3.81
N VAL A 189 -9.45 12.56 -3.04
CA VAL A 189 -10.29 13.05 -1.97
C VAL A 189 -9.46 13.08 -0.69
N TYR A 190 -9.09 14.30 -0.31
CA TYR A 190 -8.27 14.55 0.88
C TYR A 190 -9.10 14.40 2.16
N THR A 191 -8.40 14.22 3.28
CA THR A 191 -8.99 14.40 4.60
C THR A 191 -9.58 15.81 4.71
N SER A 192 -10.84 15.90 5.10
CA SER A 192 -11.56 17.17 5.23
C SER A 192 -12.02 17.40 6.66
N ALA A 193 -11.80 18.59 7.20
CA ALA A 193 -12.39 18.97 8.46
C ALA A 193 -13.90 19.09 8.28
N ILE A 194 -14.65 18.66 9.29
CA ILE A 194 -16.11 18.71 9.33
C ILE A 194 -16.53 19.79 10.31
N GLY A 195 -17.29 20.76 9.82
CA GLY A 195 -17.94 21.79 10.62
C GLY A 195 -19.38 21.40 10.97
N ARG A 196 -20.03 22.27 11.77
CA ARG A 196 -21.44 22.06 12.17
C ARG A 196 -22.39 22.16 10.97
N GLU A 197 -22.05 22.99 9.99
CA GLU A 197 -22.78 23.18 8.74
C GLU A 197 -22.79 21.91 7.88
N ASP A 198 -21.72 21.12 7.90
CA ASP A 198 -21.63 19.89 7.12
C ASP A 198 -22.58 18.79 7.65
N LEU A 199 -23.01 18.92 8.92
CA LEU A 199 -23.94 17.95 9.54
C LEU A 199 -25.36 18.04 8.96
N GLU A 200 -25.68 19.11 8.24
CA GLU A 200 -26.96 19.28 7.57
C GLU A 200 -27.01 18.47 6.26
N ALA A 201 -25.85 18.19 5.63
CA ALA A 201 -25.73 17.54 4.34
C ALA A 201 -25.38 16.03 4.41
N LEU A 202 -25.68 15.35 5.54
CA LEU A 202 -25.32 13.95 5.75
C LEU A 202 -26.19 12.93 4.97
N GLU A 203 -27.19 13.38 4.21
CA GLU A 203 -28.06 12.47 3.46
C GLU A 203 -27.34 11.59 2.43
N GLY A 204 -26.20 12.08 1.90
CA GLY A 204 -25.34 11.35 0.99
C GLY A 204 -24.76 10.05 1.57
N LEU A 205 -24.69 9.93 2.90
CA LEU A 205 -24.17 8.73 3.58
C LEU A 205 -24.97 7.46 3.28
N ARG A 206 -26.24 7.58 2.93
CA ARG A 206 -27.09 6.44 2.52
C ARG A 206 -26.55 5.72 1.29
N HIS A 207 -25.73 6.38 0.46
CA HIS A 207 -25.16 5.84 -0.77
C HIS A 207 -23.78 5.22 -0.54
N SER A 208 -23.03 5.69 0.47
CA SER A 208 -21.68 5.18 0.76
C SER A 208 -21.29 5.45 2.20
N PRO A 209 -20.79 4.44 2.94
CA PRO A 209 -20.22 4.67 4.26
C PRO A 209 -18.94 5.50 4.16
N MET A 210 -18.65 6.26 5.22
CA MET A 210 -17.43 7.06 5.35
C MET A 210 -16.72 6.80 6.68
N VAL A 211 -15.47 7.22 6.76
CA VAL A 211 -14.70 7.26 8.00
C VAL A 211 -14.78 8.65 8.59
N PHE A 212 -15.27 8.76 9.82
CA PHE A 212 -15.20 9.95 10.66
C PHE A 212 -14.18 9.71 11.75
N GLN A 213 -13.32 10.68 11.98
CA GLN A 213 -12.22 10.51 12.92
C GLN A 213 -12.02 11.78 13.74
N GLU A 214 -11.63 11.62 14.99
CA GLU A 214 -11.20 12.74 15.83
C GLU A 214 -10.05 13.48 15.14
N ARG A 215 -10.17 14.81 15.02
CA ARG A 215 -9.09 15.64 14.51
C ARG A 215 -8.07 15.85 15.61
N ILE A 216 -6.89 15.28 15.40
CA ILE A 216 -5.75 15.41 16.31
C ILE A 216 -4.98 16.69 15.96
N ASP A 217 -4.72 17.52 16.98
CA ASP A 217 -3.83 18.67 16.81
C ASP A 217 -2.41 18.18 16.58
N LYS A 218 -1.75 18.73 15.58
CA LYS A 218 -0.44 18.24 15.13
C LYS A 218 0.63 19.34 15.21
N ARG A 219 1.78 18.98 15.78
CA ARG A 219 3.02 19.72 15.65
C ARG A 219 3.75 19.32 14.38
N ARG A 220 3.80 18.01 14.09
CA ARG A 220 4.43 17.43 12.88
C ARG A 220 3.65 16.21 12.42
N GLU A 221 3.77 15.89 11.16
CA GLU A 221 3.41 14.58 10.63
C GLU A 221 4.69 13.79 10.35
N LEU A 222 4.66 12.48 10.61
CA LEU A 222 5.74 11.56 10.29
C LEU A 222 5.29 10.59 9.22
N ARG A 223 6.14 10.39 8.22
CA ARG A 223 6.12 9.24 7.33
C ARG A 223 7.21 8.29 7.79
N VAL A 224 6.81 7.12 8.30
CA VAL A 224 7.73 6.05 8.71
C VAL A 224 7.64 4.91 7.72
N VAL A 225 8.69 4.68 6.96
CA VAL A 225 8.78 3.53 6.07
C VAL A 225 9.42 2.38 6.84
N VAL A 226 8.67 1.28 6.94
CA VAL A 226 9.15 0.05 7.59
C VAL A 226 9.48 -0.96 6.51
N VAL A 227 10.71 -1.48 6.52
CA VAL A 227 11.17 -2.54 5.62
C VAL A 227 11.89 -3.61 6.42
N GLY A 228 11.37 -4.83 6.46
CA GLY A 228 11.98 -5.93 7.21
C GLY A 228 12.23 -5.58 8.69
N GLY A 229 11.33 -4.82 9.31
CA GLY A 229 11.44 -4.37 10.70
C GLY A 229 12.30 -3.11 10.91
N ARG A 230 13.04 -2.62 9.91
CA ARG A 230 13.80 -1.36 9.97
C ARG A 230 12.90 -0.16 9.68
N CYS A 231 12.98 0.89 10.48
CA CYS A 231 12.21 2.12 10.33
C CYS A 231 13.08 3.24 9.71
N PHE A 232 12.54 3.90 8.70
CA PHE A 232 13.11 5.08 8.04
C PHE A 232 12.12 6.22 8.20
N THR A 233 12.48 7.28 8.91
CA THR A 233 11.53 8.31 9.35
C THR A 233 11.86 9.66 8.74
N GLY A 234 10.87 10.23 8.05
CA GLY A 234 10.84 11.63 7.66
C GLY A 234 9.73 12.37 8.40
N ALA A 235 9.96 13.62 8.72
CA ALA A 235 9.00 14.52 9.34
C ALA A 235 8.64 15.67 8.40
N ILE A 236 7.40 16.14 8.50
CA ILE A 236 6.94 17.32 7.79
C ILE A 236 6.20 18.26 8.76
N ASP A 237 6.55 19.54 8.70
CA ASP A 237 5.84 20.60 9.42
C ASP A 237 4.79 21.23 8.50
N ALA A 238 3.58 20.70 8.54
CA ALA A 238 2.45 21.22 7.76
C ALA A 238 1.75 22.42 8.45
N SER A 239 2.20 22.86 9.61
CA SER A 239 1.58 23.97 10.37
C SER A 239 1.70 25.31 9.65
N ARG A 240 2.70 25.45 8.78
CA ARG A 240 2.96 26.66 7.98
C ARG A 240 1.96 26.85 6.84
N SER A 241 1.26 25.81 6.41
CA SER A 241 0.22 25.87 5.39
C SER A 241 -1.17 25.75 6.00
N VAL A 242 -2.06 26.68 5.69
CA VAL A 242 -3.47 26.62 6.14
C VAL A 242 -4.14 25.34 5.62
N MET A 243 -3.87 24.96 4.38
CA MET A 243 -4.39 23.74 3.75
C MET A 243 -3.71 22.48 4.29
N GLY A 244 -2.40 22.56 4.58
CA GLY A 244 -1.59 21.48 5.12
C GLY A 244 -1.93 21.11 6.57
N ARG A 245 -2.57 22.01 7.33
CA ARG A 245 -2.98 21.72 8.72
C ARG A 245 -3.96 20.55 8.84
N VAL A 246 -4.74 20.28 7.82
CA VAL A 246 -5.66 19.13 7.78
C VAL A 246 -5.01 17.94 7.07
N ASP A 247 -4.45 18.18 5.88
CA ASP A 247 -3.77 17.16 5.07
C ASP A 247 -2.56 17.79 4.38
N TRP A 248 -1.33 17.36 4.72
CA TRP A 248 -0.07 17.92 4.20
C TRP A 248 0.02 17.83 2.66
N ARG A 249 -0.64 16.86 2.04
CA ARG A 249 -0.67 16.68 0.57
C ARG A 249 -1.35 17.83 -0.16
N ARG A 250 -2.11 18.67 0.56
CA ARG A 250 -2.74 19.87 0.03
C ARG A 250 -1.83 21.10 0.07
N ALA A 251 -0.70 21.00 0.78
CA ALA A 251 0.30 22.04 0.82
C ALA A 251 1.20 21.99 -0.43
N GLY A 252 1.64 23.16 -0.91
CA GLY A 252 2.57 23.21 -2.03
C GLY A 252 3.96 22.66 -1.66
N PRO A 253 4.74 22.16 -2.65
CA PRO A 253 6.09 21.62 -2.39
C PRO A 253 7.05 22.58 -1.70
N GLN A 254 6.82 23.89 -1.82
CA GLN A 254 7.63 24.93 -1.18
C GLN A 254 7.24 25.16 0.29
N GLU A 255 6.02 24.80 0.67
CA GLU A 255 5.49 25.00 2.03
C GLU A 255 5.79 23.82 2.95
N CYS A 256 6.01 22.65 2.38
CA CYS A 256 6.23 21.41 3.12
C CYS A 256 7.48 20.70 2.59
N ARG A 257 8.60 20.85 3.31
CA ARG A 257 9.83 20.09 3.06
C ARG A 257 9.96 18.96 4.05
N TRP A 258 10.52 17.84 3.59
CA TRP A 258 10.85 16.73 4.45
C TRP A 258 12.11 17.06 5.26
N GLU A 259 12.06 16.74 6.54
CA GLU A 259 13.16 16.85 7.49
C GLU A 259 13.41 15.47 8.11
N PRO A 260 14.65 15.18 8.60
CA PRO A 260 14.86 13.98 9.38
C PRO A 260 13.89 13.92 10.55
N GLY A 261 13.18 12.80 10.68
CA GLY A 261 12.21 12.56 11.74
C GLY A 261 12.84 11.76 12.87
N GLU A 262 12.53 12.14 14.11
CA GLU A 262 12.84 11.35 15.28
C GLU A 262 11.68 10.44 15.63
N LEU A 263 11.96 9.17 15.91
CA LEU A 263 10.97 8.17 16.31
C LEU A 263 11.49 7.50 17.59
N PRO A 264 10.75 7.60 18.73
CA PRO A 264 11.10 6.90 19.94
C PRO A 264 11.25 5.38 19.70
N ALA A 265 12.22 4.76 20.35
CA ALA A 265 12.55 3.34 20.10
C ALA A 265 11.36 2.41 20.37
N ASP A 266 10.56 2.69 21.40
CA ASP A 266 9.37 1.92 21.73
C ASP A 266 8.25 2.06 20.67
N VAL A 267 8.11 3.26 20.08
CA VAL A 267 7.18 3.50 18.97
C VAL A 267 7.67 2.78 17.73
N ALA A 268 8.97 2.85 17.40
CA ALA A 268 9.57 2.14 16.27
C ALA A 268 9.35 0.63 16.38
N GLU A 269 9.58 0.05 17.55
CA GLU A 269 9.35 -1.38 17.81
C GLU A 269 7.88 -1.76 17.59
N ARG A 270 6.94 -0.97 18.15
CA ARG A 270 5.50 -1.22 17.97
C ARG A 270 5.08 -1.12 16.50
N LEU A 271 5.63 -0.17 15.73
CA LEU A 271 5.35 -0.07 14.30
C LEU A 271 5.91 -1.26 13.51
N ALA A 272 7.13 -1.70 13.81
CA ALA A 272 7.70 -2.89 13.19
C ALA A 272 6.83 -4.14 13.47
N ARG A 273 6.39 -4.30 14.73
CA ARG A 273 5.46 -5.37 15.13
C ARG A 273 4.09 -5.24 14.44
N LEU A 274 3.57 -4.03 14.27
CA LEU A 274 2.30 -3.81 13.56
C LEU A 274 2.40 -4.24 12.09
N VAL A 275 3.46 -3.83 11.39
CA VAL A 275 3.70 -4.21 9.99
C VAL A 275 3.82 -5.72 9.87
N ALA A 276 4.56 -6.37 10.77
CA ALA A 276 4.67 -7.83 10.82
C ALA A 276 3.33 -8.52 11.15
N ALA A 277 2.53 -8.00 12.09
CA ALA A 277 1.20 -8.54 12.45
C ALA A 277 0.17 -8.38 11.34
N LEU A 278 0.36 -7.42 10.43
CA LEU A 278 -0.40 -7.28 9.19
C LEU A 278 0.05 -8.29 8.11
N GLY A 279 1.14 -9.05 8.35
CA GLY A 279 1.75 -9.98 7.40
C GLY A 279 2.61 -9.28 6.34
N LEU A 280 3.01 -8.04 6.58
CA LEU A 280 3.75 -7.23 5.65
C LEU A 280 5.25 -7.28 5.91
N VAL A 281 6.04 -7.18 4.84
CA VAL A 281 7.48 -6.93 4.88
C VAL A 281 7.77 -5.43 4.73
N TYR A 282 6.92 -4.74 3.97
CA TYR A 282 6.99 -3.31 3.69
C TYR A 282 5.69 -2.61 4.05
N GLY A 283 5.78 -1.43 4.68
CA GLY A 283 4.65 -0.55 4.91
C GLY A 283 5.09 0.90 5.13
N ALA A 284 4.37 1.83 4.51
CA ALA A 284 4.54 3.25 4.77
C ALA A 284 3.48 3.70 5.79
N VAL A 285 3.95 4.06 6.98
CA VAL A 285 3.12 4.41 8.13
C VAL A 285 3.00 5.92 8.26
N ASP A 286 1.79 6.39 8.51
CA ASP A 286 1.51 7.79 8.82
C ASP A 286 1.21 7.96 10.32
N LEU A 287 1.92 8.89 10.95
CA LEU A 287 1.75 9.28 12.35
C LEU A 287 1.58 10.81 12.48
N ILE A 288 0.87 11.23 13.50
CA ILE A 288 0.88 12.61 13.98
C ILE A 288 1.71 12.68 15.26
N VAL A 289 2.59 13.68 15.37
CA VAL A 289 3.20 14.10 16.64
C VAL A 289 2.41 15.29 17.15
N THR A 290 1.77 15.14 18.31
CA THR A 290 0.98 16.21 18.93
C THR A 290 1.90 17.31 19.52
N PRO A 291 1.38 18.50 19.87
CA PRO A 291 2.13 19.53 20.58
C PRO A 291 2.80 19.00 21.87
N GLU A 292 2.17 18.05 22.56
CA GLU A 292 2.65 17.42 23.80
C GLU A 292 3.69 16.31 23.53
N GLY A 293 3.96 15.99 22.26
CA GLY A 293 4.93 14.98 21.85
C GLY A 293 4.39 13.55 21.78
N ARG A 294 3.06 13.34 21.88
CA ARG A 294 2.45 12.02 21.70
C ARG A 294 2.49 11.62 20.22
N HIS A 295 2.67 10.32 19.96
CA HIS A 295 2.72 9.75 18.62
C HIS A 295 1.41 9.01 18.33
N VAL A 296 0.56 9.60 17.49
CA VAL A 296 -0.76 9.06 17.15
C VAL A 296 -0.71 8.38 15.78
N PHE A 297 -0.99 7.09 15.75
CA PHE A 297 -1.01 6.29 14.53
C PHE A 297 -2.26 6.60 13.69
N LEU A 298 -2.08 6.77 12.38
CA LEU A 298 -3.18 7.01 11.45
C LEU A 298 -3.48 5.82 10.55
N GLU A 299 -2.48 5.35 9.79
CA GLU A 299 -2.63 4.24 8.85
C GLU A 299 -1.28 3.64 8.42
N VAL A 300 -1.35 2.42 7.85
CA VAL A 300 -0.27 1.79 7.09
C VAL A 300 -0.70 1.67 5.64
N ASN A 301 0.15 2.10 4.72
CA ASN A 301 -0.03 1.93 3.27
C ASN A 301 0.91 0.82 2.78
N PRO A 302 0.39 -0.37 2.38
CA PRO A 302 1.24 -1.50 1.94
C PRO A 302 2.04 -1.24 0.66
N GLY A 303 1.59 -0.31 -0.17
CA GLY A 303 2.28 0.16 -1.38
C GLY A 303 2.59 1.66 -1.33
N GLY A 304 2.74 2.25 -0.13
CA GLY A 304 2.89 3.69 0.06
C GLY A 304 4.13 4.29 -0.60
N GLU A 305 4.08 5.58 -0.88
CA GLU A 305 5.19 6.32 -1.51
C GLU A 305 6.27 6.65 -0.48
N TRP A 306 7.54 6.54 -0.89
CA TRP A 306 8.71 6.81 -0.07
C TRP A 306 9.83 7.57 -0.80
N GLY A 307 9.70 7.75 -2.11
CA GLY A 307 10.74 8.32 -2.96
C GLY A 307 11.25 9.69 -2.48
N MET A 308 10.34 10.52 -1.94
CA MET A 308 10.67 11.81 -1.38
C MET A 308 11.62 11.69 -0.16
N LEU A 309 11.46 10.68 0.69
CA LEU A 309 12.32 10.49 1.85
C LEU A 309 13.75 10.11 1.45
N GLU A 310 13.90 9.23 0.46
CA GLU A 310 15.22 8.89 -0.05
C GLU A 310 15.84 10.06 -0.83
N HIS A 311 15.03 10.79 -1.63
CA HIS A 311 15.51 11.88 -2.45
C HIS A 311 16.00 13.08 -1.61
N GLU A 312 15.20 13.50 -0.63
CA GLU A 312 15.46 14.70 0.16
C GLU A 312 16.34 14.42 1.39
N LEU A 313 16.21 13.24 2.00
CA LEU A 313 16.89 12.92 3.27
C LEU A 313 18.02 11.90 3.11
N GLY A 314 18.20 11.30 1.94
CA GLY A 314 19.23 10.30 1.71
C GLY A 314 18.99 8.97 2.46
N LEU A 315 17.77 8.70 2.91
CA LEU A 315 17.45 7.46 3.64
C LEU A 315 17.58 6.25 2.71
N PRO A 316 18.31 5.17 3.08
CA PRO A 316 18.63 4.05 2.18
C PRO A 316 17.47 3.05 2.04
N ILE A 317 16.28 3.52 1.64
CA ILE A 317 15.08 2.72 1.58
C ILE A 317 15.13 1.72 0.42
N ALA A 318 15.61 2.15 -0.75
CA ALA A 318 15.78 1.27 -1.90
C ALA A 318 16.76 0.12 -1.60
N ALA A 319 17.84 0.41 -0.88
CA ALA A 319 18.80 -0.60 -0.44
C ALA A 319 18.15 -1.62 0.49
N ALA A 320 17.34 -1.15 1.44
CA ALA A 320 16.60 -2.01 2.36
C ALA A 320 15.58 -2.90 1.65
N LEU A 321 14.86 -2.37 0.64
CA LEU A 321 13.92 -3.13 -0.17
C LEU A 321 14.66 -4.19 -1.01
N ALA A 322 15.79 -3.84 -1.64
CA ALA A 322 16.59 -4.78 -2.40
C ALA A 322 17.13 -5.93 -1.52
N GLU A 323 17.62 -5.62 -0.31
CA GLU A 323 18.01 -6.64 0.67
C GLU A 323 16.83 -7.54 1.04
N ALA A 324 15.67 -6.97 1.37
CA ALA A 324 14.48 -7.72 1.73
C ALA A 324 13.96 -8.61 0.58
N LEU A 325 14.09 -8.18 -0.69
CA LEU A 325 13.75 -8.99 -1.87
C LEU A 325 14.70 -10.16 -2.08
N LEU A 326 15.98 -10.01 -1.74
CA LEU A 326 17.02 -11.02 -1.92
C LEU A 326 17.23 -11.92 -0.70
N ASP A 327 16.61 -11.59 0.44
CA ASP A 327 16.73 -12.37 1.66
C ASP A 327 16.14 -13.79 1.47
N GLU A 328 16.92 -14.82 1.76
CA GLU A 328 16.53 -16.23 1.69
C GLU A 328 15.85 -16.74 2.97
N GLY A 329 15.71 -15.88 3.99
CA GLY A 329 14.99 -16.20 5.21
C GLY A 329 13.54 -16.57 4.91
N ALA A 330 12.97 -17.48 5.71
CA ALA A 330 11.64 -18.07 5.53
C ALA A 330 10.61 -17.04 5.10
N ALA A 331 9.97 -17.27 3.95
CA ALA A 331 8.76 -16.54 3.58
C ALA A 331 7.78 -16.60 4.78
N PRO A 332 7.08 -15.52 5.13
CA PRO A 332 6.09 -15.55 6.20
C PRO A 332 5.12 -16.70 5.92
N ARG A 333 5.05 -17.67 6.85
CA ARG A 333 4.16 -18.84 6.70
C ARG A 333 2.74 -18.35 6.52
N HIS A 334 2.08 -18.85 5.48
CA HIS A 334 0.67 -18.56 5.21
C HIS A 334 -0.18 -19.02 6.41
N PRO A 335 -1.09 -18.18 6.97
CA PRO A 335 -1.94 -18.55 8.13
C PRO A 335 -2.88 -19.73 7.87
N SER A 336 -3.03 -20.20 6.64
CA SER A 336 -3.96 -21.26 6.25
C SER A 336 -3.50 -22.69 6.55
N GLN A 337 -2.31 -22.92 7.13
CA GLN A 337 -1.86 -24.26 7.49
C GLN A 337 -2.14 -24.68 8.94
N GLU A 338 -2.70 -23.78 9.78
CA GLU A 338 -3.00 -24.13 11.19
C GLU A 338 -4.51 -24.41 11.48
N ASN A 339 -5.39 -24.26 10.49
CA ASN A 339 -6.82 -24.57 10.66
C ASN A 339 -7.30 -25.69 9.71
N ALA A 340 -6.67 -26.86 9.75
CA ALA A 340 -7.32 -28.06 9.30
C ALA A 340 -8.44 -28.40 10.30
N TRP A 341 -9.70 -28.33 9.86
CA TRP A 341 -10.84 -28.79 10.65
C TRP A 341 -10.59 -30.21 11.11
N PRO A 342 -10.82 -30.55 12.42
CA PRO A 342 -10.75 -31.91 12.85
C PRO A 342 -11.83 -32.70 12.08
N SER A 343 -11.42 -33.74 11.38
CA SER A 343 -12.32 -34.71 10.76
C SER A 343 -13.23 -35.29 11.84
N SER A 344 -14.53 -34.95 11.74
CA SER A 344 -15.57 -35.61 12.55
C SER A 344 -15.60 -37.09 12.19
N SER A 345 -15.15 -37.92 13.14
CA SER A 345 -15.45 -39.35 13.21
C SER A 345 -16.89 -39.57 13.66
#